data_735c0280acbf6a414276cbc1125b3318
#
_entry.id   735c0280acbf6a414276cbc1125b3318
#
_cell.length_a   1.000
_cell.length_b   1.000
_cell.length_c   1.000
_cell.angle_alpha   90.00
_cell.angle_beta   90.00
_cell.angle_gamma   90.00
#
_symmetry.space_group_name_H-M   'P 1'
#
loop_
_entity.id
_entity.type
_entity.pdbx_description
1 polymer ?
#
loop_
_entity_poly.entity_id
_entity_poly.type
_entity_poly.pdbx_seq_one_letter_code
_entity_poly.pdbx_strand_id
1 'polypeptide(L)'
;KYISYHNNGKISSITIYKNGNKTGKSESFYYDGTPQHIVPYKNDNINGIVKMFHRNGEISAIMRYADNLRHGKSTEYNKDGTVKIIKICENGKIIKTY
;
A
#
# COMPACT_ATOMS: atom_id res chain seq x y z
N LYS A 1 10.68 11.86 10.31
CA LYS A 1 9.99 10.57 10.49
C LYS A 1 8.90 10.72 11.53
N TYR A 2 7.69 10.40 11.14
CA TYR A 2 6.53 10.49 12.03
C TYR A 2 6.03 9.09 12.35
N ILE A 3 5.91 8.79 13.65
CA ILE A 3 5.42 7.49 14.11
C ILE A 3 4.16 7.70 14.93
N SER A 4 3.08 6.99 14.57
CA SER A 4 1.86 6.99 15.37
C SER A 4 1.65 5.61 15.99
N TYR A 5 0.86 5.55 17.05
CA TYR A 5 0.67 4.33 17.84
C TYR A 5 -0.80 4.02 18.02
N HIS A 6 -1.11 2.72 18.07
CA HIS A 6 -2.39 2.25 18.55
C HIS A 6 -2.51 2.48 20.05
N ASN A 7 -3.71 2.42 20.59
CA ASN A 7 -3.92 2.61 22.01
C ASN A 7 -3.36 1.47 22.89
N ASN A 8 -2.93 0.36 22.27
CA ASN A 8 -2.24 -0.73 22.99
C ASN A 8 -0.71 -0.53 23.04
N GLY A 9 -0.21 0.62 22.54
CA GLY A 9 1.21 0.95 22.53
C GLY A 9 1.99 0.44 21.32
N LYS A 10 1.40 -0.37 20.47
CA LYS A 10 2.06 -0.85 19.27
C LYS A 10 1.96 0.21 18.15
N ILE A 11 2.97 0.20 17.26
CA ILE A 11 3.02 1.16 16.16
C ILE A 11 1.83 0.96 15.23
N SER A 12 1.13 2.05 14.89
CA SER A 12 0.06 2.03 13.90
C SER A 12 0.53 2.48 12.53
N SER A 13 1.46 3.44 12.45
CA SER A 13 1.99 3.89 11.18
C SER A 13 3.36 4.55 11.32
N ILE A 14 4.14 4.49 10.25
CA ILE A 14 5.42 5.18 10.12
C ILE A 14 5.38 5.93 8.80
N THR A 15 5.62 7.24 8.83
CA THR A 15 5.65 8.08 7.65
C THR A 15 6.93 8.88 7.65
N ILE A 16 7.57 8.99 6.49
CA ILE A 16 8.81 9.73 6.32
C ILE A 16 8.51 11.03 5.58
N TYR A 17 8.98 12.14 6.13
CA TYR A 17 8.84 13.47 5.52
C TYR A 17 10.21 14.03 5.18
N LYS A 18 10.28 14.75 4.06
CA LYS A 18 11.46 15.51 3.68
C LYS A 18 10.98 16.84 3.13
N ASN A 19 11.47 17.94 3.74
CA ASN A 19 11.06 19.30 3.36
C ASN A 19 9.53 19.48 3.38
N GLY A 20 8.87 18.86 4.37
CA GLY A 20 7.42 18.94 4.53
C GLY A 20 6.61 17.99 3.66
N ASN A 21 7.25 17.26 2.75
CA ASN A 21 6.56 16.33 1.84
C ASN A 21 6.79 14.88 2.25
N LYS A 22 5.78 14.05 2.06
CA LYS A 22 5.92 12.61 2.26
C LYS A 22 6.90 12.07 1.22
N THR A 23 7.85 11.25 1.69
CA THR A 23 8.84 10.63 0.83
C THR A 23 9.14 9.21 1.32
N GLY A 24 9.61 8.35 0.41
CA GLY A 24 9.92 6.97 0.77
C GLY A 24 8.68 6.17 1.12
N LYS A 25 8.88 5.06 1.83
CA LYS A 25 7.79 4.14 2.17
C LYS A 25 7.06 4.57 3.43
N SER A 26 5.73 4.68 3.33
CA SER A 26 4.86 4.78 4.49
C SER A 26 4.33 3.40 4.82
N GLU A 27 4.40 3.03 6.10
CA GLU A 27 3.98 1.72 6.57
C GLU A 27 2.86 1.86 7.58
N SER A 28 1.83 1.02 7.44
CA SER A 28 0.74 0.94 8.39
C SER A 28 0.65 -0.46 8.94
N PHE A 29 0.18 -0.59 10.18
CA PHE A 29 0.14 -1.86 10.90
C PHE A 29 -1.23 -2.10 11.51
N TYR A 30 -1.62 -3.36 11.55
CA TYR A 30 -2.81 -3.77 12.28
C TYR A 30 -2.58 -3.62 13.76
N TYR A 31 -3.67 -3.70 14.53
CA TYR A 31 -3.64 -3.53 15.99
C TYR A 31 -2.69 -4.53 16.70
N ASP A 32 -2.52 -5.71 16.13
CA ASP A 32 -1.62 -6.74 16.66
C ASP A 32 -0.15 -6.53 16.25
N GLY A 33 0.15 -5.49 15.47
CA GLY A 33 1.51 -5.18 15.03
C GLY A 33 1.90 -5.77 13.69
N THR A 34 1.03 -6.57 13.06
CA THR A 34 1.35 -7.12 11.73
C THR A 34 1.16 -6.07 10.64
N PRO A 35 1.91 -6.15 9.54
CA PRO A 35 1.80 -5.17 8.46
C PRO A 35 0.40 -5.13 7.86
N GLN A 36 -0.08 -3.92 7.58
CA GLN A 36 -1.37 -3.68 6.93
C GLN A 36 -1.17 -3.23 5.48
N HIS A 37 -0.39 -2.18 5.27
CA HIS A 37 -0.02 -1.76 3.92
C HIS A 37 1.27 -0.95 3.90
N ILE A 38 1.90 -0.95 2.73
CA ILE A 38 3.12 -0.21 2.46
C ILE A 38 2.86 0.63 1.22
N VAL A 39 3.05 1.95 1.34
CA VAL A 39 2.76 2.91 0.27
C VAL A 39 4.01 3.73 0.00
N PRO A 40 4.59 3.68 -1.21
CA PRO A 40 5.73 4.51 -1.56
C PRO A 40 5.28 5.91 -1.98
N TYR A 41 5.97 6.92 -1.46
CA TYR A 41 5.71 8.32 -1.78
C TYR A 41 6.92 9.00 -2.41
N LYS A 42 6.64 9.95 -3.29
CA LYS A 42 7.63 10.86 -3.86
C LYS A 42 6.98 12.24 -3.93
N ASN A 43 7.51 13.19 -3.13
CA ASN A 43 6.97 14.55 -3.05
C ASN A 43 5.45 14.58 -2.86
N ASP A 44 4.97 13.88 -1.81
CA ASP A 44 3.55 13.75 -1.45
C ASP A 44 2.69 12.92 -2.42
N ASN A 45 3.25 12.47 -3.54
CA ASN A 45 2.52 11.64 -4.49
C ASN A 45 2.84 10.16 -4.30
N ILE A 46 1.83 9.31 -4.41
CA ILE A 46 2.04 7.87 -4.40
C ILE A 46 2.71 7.50 -5.72
N ASN A 47 3.90 6.89 -5.63
CA ASN A 47 4.67 6.55 -6.82
C ASN A 47 5.45 5.27 -6.57
N GLY A 48 5.12 4.21 -7.29
CA GLY A 48 5.74 2.91 -7.16
C GLY A 48 4.73 1.81 -6.84
N ILE A 49 5.18 0.80 -6.12
CA ILE A 49 4.37 -0.39 -5.82
C ILE A 49 3.76 -0.26 -4.42
N VAL A 50 2.42 -0.30 -4.36
CA VAL A 50 1.67 -0.35 -3.12
C VAL A 50 1.38 -1.81 -2.80
N LYS A 51 1.66 -2.22 -1.56
CA LYS A 51 1.36 -3.57 -1.08
C LYS A 51 0.37 -3.49 0.07
N MET A 52 -0.62 -4.36 0.02
CA MET A 52 -1.60 -4.49 1.11
C MET A 52 -1.59 -5.93 1.61
N PHE A 53 -1.87 -6.12 2.89
CA PHE A 53 -1.81 -7.42 3.54
C PHE A 53 -3.13 -7.77 4.21
N HIS A 54 -3.47 -9.06 4.17
CA HIS A 54 -4.52 -9.62 5.01
C HIS A 54 -4.03 -9.70 6.46
N ARG A 55 -4.95 -9.86 7.39
CA ARG A 55 -4.60 -10.00 8.81
C ARG A 55 -3.75 -11.25 9.10
N ASN A 56 -3.83 -12.27 8.26
CA ASN A 56 -3.02 -13.48 8.42
C ASN A 56 -1.58 -13.32 7.93
N GLY A 57 -1.20 -12.10 7.45
CA GLY A 57 0.15 -11.84 6.96
C GLY A 57 0.34 -12.06 5.47
N GLU A 58 -0.62 -12.70 4.81
CA GLU A 58 -0.54 -12.91 3.37
C GLU A 58 -0.84 -11.63 2.60
N ILE A 59 -0.23 -11.47 1.42
CA ILE A 59 -0.49 -10.31 0.58
C ILE A 59 -1.93 -10.33 0.09
N SER A 60 -2.65 -9.21 0.26
CA SER A 60 -4.02 -9.07 -0.22
C SER A 60 -4.09 -8.35 -1.55
N ALA A 61 -3.16 -7.45 -1.85
CA ALA A 61 -3.13 -6.72 -3.11
C ALA A 61 -1.75 -6.16 -3.40
N ILE A 62 -1.41 -6.10 -4.68
CA ILE A 62 -0.24 -5.40 -5.19
C ILE A 62 -0.73 -4.49 -6.29
N MET A 63 -0.47 -3.19 -6.16
CA MET A 63 -0.92 -2.19 -7.12
C MET A 63 0.26 -1.30 -7.51
N ARG A 64 0.23 -0.84 -8.75
CA ARG A 64 1.26 0.08 -9.24
C ARG A 64 0.67 1.48 -9.40
N TYR A 65 1.44 2.48 -8.98
CA TYR A 65 1.05 3.88 -9.06
C TYR A 65 2.13 4.71 -9.74
N ALA A 66 1.70 5.68 -10.53
CA ALA A 66 2.55 6.72 -11.08
C ALA A 66 1.89 8.05 -10.76
N ASP A 67 2.54 8.88 -9.93
CA ASP A 67 2.05 10.20 -9.51
C ASP A 67 0.58 10.19 -9.08
N ASN A 68 0.25 9.37 -8.08
CA ASN A 68 -1.08 9.22 -7.48
C ASN A 68 -2.10 8.46 -8.34
N LEU A 69 -1.76 8.10 -9.57
CA LEU A 69 -2.69 7.39 -10.45
C LEU A 69 -2.28 5.93 -10.60
N ARG A 70 -3.24 5.04 -10.50
CA ARG A 70 -2.98 3.62 -10.74
C ARG A 70 -2.56 3.43 -12.19
N HIS A 71 -1.47 2.71 -12.40
CA HIS A 71 -0.94 2.50 -13.74
C HIS A 71 -0.27 1.13 -13.81
N GLY A 72 -0.67 0.33 -14.78
CA GLY A 72 -0.14 -1.02 -14.97
C GLY A 72 -0.98 -2.07 -14.27
N LYS A 73 -0.34 -3.21 -13.98
CA LYS A 73 -1.00 -4.39 -13.43
C LYS A 73 -1.30 -4.22 -11.95
N SER A 74 -2.52 -4.58 -11.57
CA SER A 74 -2.97 -4.60 -10.18
C SER A 74 -3.53 -5.99 -9.90
N THR A 75 -3.06 -6.64 -8.84
CA THR A 75 -3.48 -7.99 -8.49
C THR A 75 -4.04 -8.02 -7.08
N GLU A 76 -5.21 -8.65 -6.92
CA GLU A 76 -5.78 -8.91 -5.59
C GLU A 76 -5.72 -10.41 -5.33
N TYR A 77 -5.48 -10.76 -4.07
CA TYR A 77 -5.28 -12.13 -3.63
C TYR A 77 -6.30 -12.53 -2.57
N ASN A 78 -6.67 -13.80 -2.58
CA ASN A 78 -7.47 -14.38 -1.50
C ASN A 78 -6.58 -14.62 -0.27
N LYS A 79 -7.20 -14.91 0.88
CA LYS A 79 -6.48 -15.16 2.13
C LYS A 79 -5.54 -16.35 2.05
N ASP A 80 -5.81 -17.30 1.16
CA ASP A 80 -4.98 -18.50 0.96
C ASP A 80 -3.82 -18.26 0.00
N GLY A 81 -3.65 -17.02 -0.53
CA GLY A 81 -2.59 -16.67 -1.43
C GLY A 81 -2.90 -16.84 -2.90
N THR A 82 -4.08 -17.39 -3.24
CA THR A 82 -4.46 -17.55 -4.65
C THR A 82 -4.92 -16.21 -5.23
N VAL A 83 -4.77 -16.05 -6.54
CA VAL A 83 -5.18 -14.82 -7.23
C VAL A 83 -6.70 -14.74 -7.28
N LYS A 84 -7.23 -13.60 -6.84
CA LYS A 84 -8.66 -13.32 -6.89
C LYS A 84 -9.04 -12.60 -8.17
N ILE A 85 -8.31 -11.52 -8.51
CA ILE A 85 -8.61 -10.71 -9.68
C ILE A 85 -7.35 -9.98 -10.14
N ILE A 86 -7.22 -9.77 -11.44
CA ILE A 86 -6.15 -8.98 -12.03
C ILE A 86 -6.79 -7.88 -12.84
N LYS A 87 -6.33 -6.64 -12.62
CA LYS A 87 -6.79 -5.46 -13.36
C LYS A 87 -5.61 -4.77 -13.99
N ILE A 88 -5.81 -4.26 -15.19
CA ILE A 88 -4.83 -3.39 -15.84
C ILE A 88 -5.38 -1.97 -15.80
N CYS A 89 -4.58 -1.04 -15.29
CA CYS A 89 -4.97 0.34 -15.13
C CYS A 89 -4.09 1.24 -15.96
N GLU A 90 -4.66 2.34 -16.42
CA GLU A 90 -3.93 3.38 -17.13
C GLU A 90 -4.49 4.73 -16.71
N ASN A 91 -3.61 5.59 -16.19
CA ASN A 91 -3.96 6.92 -15.69
C ASN A 91 -5.16 6.90 -14.73
N GLY A 92 -5.17 5.94 -13.82
CA GLY A 92 -6.21 5.82 -12.80
C GLY A 92 -7.46 5.07 -13.25
N LYS A 93 -7.56 4.71 -14.54
CA LYS A 93 -8.73 4.01 -15.08
C LYS A 93 -8.44 2.54 -15.27
N ILE A 94 -9.43 1.69 -14.96
CA ILE A 94 -9.34 0.26 -15.23
C ILE A 94 -9.68 0.06 -16.71
N ILE A 95 -8.71 -0.47 -17.48
CA ILE A 95 -8.90 -0.73 -18.91
C ILE A 95 -9.13 -2.19 -19.22
N LYS A 96 -8.79 -3.09 -18.28
CA LYS A 96 -9.03 -4.53 -18.46
C LYS A 96 -9.09 -5.21 -17.10
N THR A 97 -9.98 -6.18 -16.98
CA THR A 97 -10.11 -7.02 -15.78
C THR A 97 -10.07 -8.48 -16.21
N TYR A 98 -9.27 -9.27 -15.50
CA TYR A 98 -9.17 -10.71 -15.75
C TYR A 98 -9.91 -11.50 -14.69
#